data_cb1bb6ea09c8730fddc9dda20390ff74
#
_entry.id   cb1bb6ea09c8730fddc9dda20390ff74
#
_cell.length_a   1.000
_cell.length_b   1.000
_cell.length_c   1.000
_cell.angle_alpha   90.00
_cell.angle_beta   90.00
_cell.angle_gamma   90.00
#
_symmetry.space_group_name_H-M   'P 1'
#
loop_
_entity.id
_entity.type
_entity.pdbx_description
1 polymer ?
#
loop_
_entity_poly.entity_id
_entity_poly.type
_entity_poly.pdbx_seq_one_letter_code
_entity_poly.pdbx_strand_id
1 'polypeptide(L)'
;CNLRKEGERRMNIIVAVDQNWGIGKDNKLLVSIPADMKYFRETTTGNVVVMGRKTLESFPNGLPLKKRTNIVLTRNENYQAKDAVIVHSEKELLEELKKYPSENVYVIGGASVYEQLLPYCDVAHVTKIDYAYEADTHFPNLDEMPQWRVAASSEEQTYFDLEYQFVRYERV
;
A
#
# COMPACT_ATOMS: atom_id res chain seq x y z
N CYS A 1 15.97 21.11 2.85
CA CYS A 1 16.54 19.77 2.94
C CYS A 1 16.05 19.10 4.22
N ASN A 2 15.14 18.14 4.09
CA ASN A 2 14.69 17.39 5.23
C ASN A 2 15.70 16.31 5.58
N LEU A 3 16.60 16.64 6.51
CA LEU A 3 17.49 15.64 7.07
C LEU A 3 16.66 14.72 7.95
N ARG A 4 16.51 13.48 7.53
CA ARG A 4 15.88 12.46 8.35
C ARG A 4 16.80 12.09 9.50
N LYS A 5 16.20 11.84 10.64
CA LYS A 5 16.93 11.32 11.79
C LYS A 5 17.37 9.88 11.50
N GLU A 6 18.52 9.51 12.05
CA GLU A 6 18.99 8.14 11.97
C GLU A 6 17.91 7.18 12.50
N GLY A 7 17.60 6.12 11.72
CA GLY A 7 16.57 5.14 12.06
C GLY A 7 15.17 5.44 11.52
N GLU A 8 14.95 6.60 10.88
CA GLU A 8 13.68 6.88 10.21
C GLU A 8 13.53 6.01 8.97
N ARG A 9 12.30 5.49 8.78
CA ARG A 9 11.98 4.66 7.61
C ARG A 9 11.62 5.52 6.40
N ARG A 10 11.96 4.99 5.22
CA ARG A 10 11.67 5.60 3.91
C ARG A 10 10.93 4.57 3.05
N MET A 11 9.83 4.07 3.59
CA MET A 11 9.06 3.04 2.92
C MET A 11 8.21 3.60 1.79
N ASN A 12 7.68 2.69 0.99
CA ASN A 12 6.79 3.01 -0.11
C ASN A 12 5.37 2.61 0.23
N ILE A 13 4.42 3.32 -0.36
CA ILE A 13 3.02 2.92 -0.40
C ILE A 13 2.68 2.57 -1.84
N ILE A 14 1.85 1.54 -2.04
CA ILE A 14 1.24 1.26 -3.33
C ILE A 14 -0.26 1.06 -3.10
N VAL A 15 -1.08 1.82 -3.82
CA VAL A 15 -2.52 1.87 -3.59
C VAL A 15 -3.25 2.32 -4.86
N ALA A 16 -4.47 1.83 -5.07
CA ALA A 16 -5.39 2.32 -6.09
C ALA A 16 -6.55 3.04 -5.38
N VAL A 17 -6.85 4.26 -5.83
CA VAL A 17 -7.90 5.09 -5.23
C VAL A 17 -8.86 5.59 -6.31
N ASP A 18 -10.13 5.79 -5.92
CA ASP A 18 -11.12 6.45 -6.77
C ASP A 18 -11.05 7.97 -6.62
N GLN A 19 -12.01 8.69 -7.22
CA GLN A 19 -12.05 10.18 -7.16
C GLN A 19 -12.13 10.72 -5.73
N ASN A 20 -12.67 9.95 -4.80
CA ASN A 20 -12.85 10.34 -3.40
C ASN A 20 -11.81 9.68 -2.48
N TRP A 21 -10.72 9.17 -3.06
CA TRP A 21 -9.68 8.42 -2.32
C TRP A 21 -10.21 7.16 -1.65
N GLY A 22 -11.31 6.62 -2.17
CA GLY A 22 -11.85 5.32 -1.75
C GLY A 22 -10.95 4.19 -2.23
N ILE A 23 -10.77 3.16 -1.39
CA ILE A 23 -9.87 2.04 -1.68
C ILE A 23 -10.56 0.68 -1.62
N GLY A 24 -11.72 0.58 -1.00
CA GLY A 24 -12.37 -0.70 -0.88
C GLY A 24 -13.78 -0.62 -0.35
N LYS A 25 -14.47 -1.75 -0.46
CA LYS A 25 -15.78 -2.00 0.11
C LYS A 25 -15.93 -3.48 0.43
N ASP A 26 -16.47 -3.79 1.60
CA ASP A 26 -16.69 -5.17 2.07
C ASP A 26 -15.41 -6.02 1.99
N ASN A 27 -14.28 -5.43 2.37
CA ASN A 27 -12.94 -6.05 2.35
C ASN A 27 -12.49 -6.47 0.94
N LYS A 28 -12.95 -5.78 -0.09
CA LYS A 28 -12.56 -6.03 -1.49
C LYS A 28 -12.16 -4.74 -2.16
N LEU A 29 -11.32 -4.83 -3.18
CA LEU A 29 -10.99 -3.69 -4.04
C LEU A 29 -12.27 -3.18 -4.71
N LEU A 30 -12.32 -1.86 -4.97
CA LEU A 30 -13.45 -1.24 -5.66
C LEU A 30 -13.57 -1.73 -7.10
N VAL A 31 -12.43 -1.95 -7.75
CA VAL A 31 -12.36 -2.41 -9.13
C VAL A 31 -11.02 -3.12 -9.33
N SER A 32 -10.99 -4.08 -10.25
CA SER A 32 -9.77 -4.77 -10.63
C SER A 32 -9.42 -4.40 -12.07
N ILE A 33 -8.30 -3.71 -12.26
CA ILE A 33 -7.80 -3.29 -13.57
C ILE A 33 -6.57 -4.15 -13.89
N PRO A 34 -6.59 -4.95 -14.97
CA PRO A 34 -5.48 -5.88 -15.28
C PRO A 34 -4.10 -5.21 -15.33
N ALA A 35 -4.00 -4.03 -15.95
CA ALA A 35 -2.74 -3.30 -16.04
C ALA A 35 -2.25 -2.85 -14.66
N ASP A 36 -3.16 -2.47 -13.75
CA ASP A 36 -2.83 -2.10 -12.39
C ASP A 36 -2.37 -3.32 -11.58
N MET A 37 -3.02 -4.45 -11.74
CA MET A 37 -2.62 -5.70 -11.09
C MET A 37 -1.23 -6.15 -11.56
N LYS A 38 -0.94 -5.99 -12.85
CA LYS A 38 0.38 -6.28 -13.40
C LYS A 38 1.44 -5.33 -12.83
N TYR A 39 1.14 -4.04 -12.76
CA TYR A 39 2.01 -3.02 -12.19
C TYR A 39 2.34 -3.34 -10.72
N PHE A 40 1.33 -3.68 -9.93
CA PHE A 40 1.49 -4.09 -8.55
C PHE A 40 2.42 -5.30 -8.42
N ARG A 41 2.17 -6.32 -9.22
CA ARG A 41 2.97 -7.56 -9.21
C ARG A 41 4.43 -7.28 -9.58
N GLU A 42 4.66 -6.53 -10.66
CA GLU A 42 6.01 -6.22 -11.12
C GLU A 42 6.77 -5.34 -10.12
N THR A 43 6.08 -4.40 -9.49
CA THR A 43 6.69 -3.50 -8.51
C THR A 43 7.07 -4.22 -7.21
N THR A 44 6.23 -5.15 -6.75
CA THR A 44 6.41 -5.78 -5.43
C THR A 44 7.17 -7.11 -5.48
N THR A 45 7.25 -7.79 -6.62
CA THR A 45 7.95 -9.08 -6.74
C THR A 45 9.43 -8.92 -6.35
N GLY A 46 9.91 -9.81 -5.48
CA GLY A 46 11.27 -9.74 -4.94
C GLY A 46 11.44 -8.79 -3.77
N ASN A 47 10.39 -8.09 -3.39
CA ASN A 47 10.41 -7.08 -2.33
C ASN A 47 9.59 -7.51 -1.11
N VAL A 48 9.49 -6.62 -0.14
CA VAL A 48 8.75 -6.83 1.11
C VAL A 48 7.40 -6.14 1.01
N VAL A 49 6.32 -6.85 1.34
CA VAL A 49 4.98 -6.27 1.41
C VAL A 49 4.48 -6.32 2.84
N VAL A 50 3.95 -5.19 3.32
CA VAL A 50 3.40 -5.04 4.67
C VAL A 50 1.91 -4.83 4.57
N MET A 51 1.14 -5.59 5.34
CA MET A 51 -0.32 -5.58 5.27
C MET A 51 -0.95 -5.88 6.61
N GLY A 52 -2.24 -5.57 6.71
CA GLY A 52 -3.07 -6.05 7.81
C GLY A 52 -3.63 -7.45 7.53
N ARG A 53 -4.14 -8.10 8.57
CA ARG A 53 -4.70 -9.46 8.48
C ARG A 53 -5.81 -9.57 7.43
N LYS A 54 -6.74 -8.61 7.41
CA LYS A 54 -7.87 -8.63 6.47
C LYS A 54 -7.40 -8.56 5.01
N THR A 55 -6.32 -7.84 4.76
CA THR A 55 -5.74 -7.77 3.41
C THR A 55 -5.20 -9.13 2.98
N LEU A 56 -4.46 -9.81 3.86
CA LEU A 56 -4.00 -11.17 3.58
C LEU A 56 -5.18 -12.11 3.28
N GLU A 57 -6.21 -12.05 4.10
CA GLU A 57 -7.40 -12.90 3.93
C GLU A 57 -8.18 -12.61 2.65
N SER A 58 -7.99 -11.41 2.05
CA SER A 58 -8.64 -11.03 0.79
C SER A 58 -7.95 -11.62 -0.45
N PHE A 59 -6.74 -12.15 -0.30
CA PHE A 59 -6.02 -12.75 -1.42
C PHE A 59 -6.62 -14.11 -1.79
N PRO A 60 -6.38 -14.60 -3.04
CA PRO A 60 -6.87 -15.91 -3.44
C PRO A 60 -6.48 -17.00 -2.43
N ASN A 61 -7.47 -17.74 -1.94
CA ASN A 61 -7.32 -18.78 -0.92
C ASN A 61 -6.72 -18.29 0.41
N GLY A 62 -6.69 -16.96 0.65
CA GLY A 62 -6.09 -16.38 1.85
C GLY A 62 -4.60 -16.63 1.96
N LEU A 63 -3.91 -16.83 0.85
CA LEU A 63 -2.49 -17.16 0.82
C LEU A 63 -1.62 -15.92 0.61
N PRO A 64 -0.43 -15.88 1.25
CA PRO A 64 0.54 -14.82 1.01
C PRO A 64 0.95 -14.71 -0.46
N LEU A 65 1.38 -13.53 -0.86
CA LEU A 65 1.82 -13.27 -2.22
C LEU A 65 3.13 -14.02 -2.51
N LYS A 66 3.18 -14.71 -3.64
CA LYS A 66 4.35 -15.49 -4.05
C LYS A 66 5.52 -14.59 -4.43
N LYS A 67 6.75 -15.06 -4.20
CA LYS A 67 8.00 -14.34 -4.55
C LYS A 67 8.15 -13.00 -3.86
N ARG A 68 7.52 -12.84 -2.70
CA ARG A 68 7.60 -11.63 -1.88
C ARG A 68 7.74 -12.04 -0.43
N THR A 69 8.36 -11.17 0.37
CA THR A 69 8.37 -11.33 1.82
C THR A 69 7.10 -10.68 2.36
N ASN A 70 6.20 -11.47 2.93
CA ASN A 70 4.92 -11.00 3.44
C ASN A 70 5.01 -10.78 4.94
N ILE A 71 4.74 -9.56 5.40
CA ILE A 71 4.69 -9.21 6.82
C ILE A 71 3.27 -8.76 7.14
N VAL A 72 2.64 -9.41 8.12
CA VAL A 72 1.26 -9.15 8.50
C VAL A 72 1.22 -8.55 9.90
N LEU A 73 0.61 -7.37 10.01
CA LEU A 73 0.39 -6.69 11.28
C LEU A 73 -1.01 -7.02 11.79
N THR A 74 -1.11 -7.63 12.97
CA THR A 74 -2.39 -7.96 13.60
C THR A 74 -2.26 -7.94 15.12
N ARG A 75 -3.31 -7.46 15.80
CA ARG A 75 -3.35 -7.50 17.27
C ARG A 75 -3.66 -8.90 17.81
N ASN A 76 -4.13 -9.81 16.97
CA ASN A 76 -4.44 -11.17 17.37
C ASN A 76 -3.14 -11.99 17.55
N GLU A 77 -2.73 -12.18 18.81
CA GLU A 77 -1.48 -12.88 19.15
C GLU A 77 -1.49 -14.36 18.76
N ASN A 78 -2.67 -14.94 18.52
CA ASN A 78 -2.81 -16.32 18.14
C ASN A 78 -2.90 -16.51 16.61
N TYR A 79 -2.84 -15.42 15.85
CA TYR A 79 -2.94 -15.49 14.40
C TYR A 79 -1.68 -16.10 13.79
N GLN A 80 -1.85 -17.05 12.91
CA GLN A 80 -0.77 -17.71 12.18
C GLN A 80 -1.12 -17.81 10.71
N ALA A 81 -0.12 -17.63 9.87
CA ALA A 81 -0.26 -17.84 8.43
C ALA A 81 1.05 -18.41 7.91
N LYS A 82 0.94 -19.47 7.10
CA LYS A 82 2.10 -20.10 6.48
C LYS A 82 2.74 -19.11 5.48
N ASP A 83 4.07 -19.08 5.45
CA ASP A 83 4.88 -18.26 4.54
C ASP A 83 4.67 -16.75 4.74
N ALA A 84 4.29 -16.33 5.94
CA ALA A 84 4.19 -14.93 6.31
C ALA A 84 4.84 -14.70 7.68
N VAL A 85 5.42 -13.54 7.85
CA VAL A 85 5.92 -13.07 9.15
C VAL A 85 4.78 -12.33 9.83
N ILE A 86 4.44 -12.71 11.05
CA ILE A 86 3.36 -12.10 11.82
C ILE A 86 3.95 -11.20 12.89
N VAL A 87 3.52 -9.95 12.93
CA VAL A 87 3.90 -8.98 13.96
C VAL A 87 2.63 -8.42 14.60
N HIS A 88 2.73 -8.03 15.88
CA HIS A 88 1.56 -7.70 16.70
C HIS A 88 1.48 -6.24 17.12
N SER A 89 2.51 -5.45 16.82
CA SER A 89 2.55 -4.04 17.14
C SER A 89 3.40 -3.28 16.14
N GLU A 90 3.23 -1.97 16.11
CA GLU A 90 4.07 -1.09 15.29
C GLU A 90 5.55 -1.26 15.67
N LYS A 91 5.85 -1.37 16.96
CA LYS A 91 7.21 -1.57 17.45
C LYS A 91 7.82 -2.86 16.91
N GLU A 92 7.09 -3.98 16.99
CA GLU A 92 7.53 -5.25 16.42
C GLU A 92 7.75 -5.16 14.92
N LEU A 93 6.83 -4.47 14.23
CA LEU A 93 6.93 -4.26 12.78
C LEU A 93 8.20 -3.50 12.43
N LEU A 94 8.47 -2.38 13.09
CA LEU A 94 9.66 -1.57 12.81
C LEU A 94 10.95 -2.33 13.10
N GLU A 95 10.96 -3.16 14.14
CA GLU A 95 12.09 -4.04 14.45
C GLU A 95 12.32 -5.07 13.34
N GLU A 96 11.26 -5.73 12.88
CA GLU A 96 11.33 -6.70 11.78
C GLU A 96 11.83 -6.04 10.49
N LEU A 97 11.38 -4.82 10.21
CA LEU A 97 11.74 -4.10 8.99
C LEU A 97 13.21 -3.68 8.93
N LYS A 98 13.91 -3.66 10.06
CA LYS A 98 15.36 -3.39 10.08
C LYS A 98 16.17 -4.42 9.31
N LYS A 99 15.62 -5.59 9.06
CA LYS A 99 16.26 -6.66 8.28
C LYS A 99 16.28 -6.38 6.78
N TYR A 100 15.55 -5.38 6.31
CA TYR A 100 15.36 -5.10 4.88
C TYR A 100 15.68 -3.65 4.54
N PRO A 101 16.18 -3.38 3.30
CA PRO A 101 16.31 -2.00 2.83
C PRO A 101 14.92 -1.33 2.78
N SER A 102 14.81 -0.11 3.31
CA SER A 102 13.53 0.59 3.39
C SER A 102 12.91 0.83 2.01
N GLU A 103 13.73 1.10 1.00
CA GLU A 103 13.28 1.34 -0.37
C GLU A 103 12.65 0.09 -1.02
N ASN A 104 12.83 -1.08 -0.42
CA ASN A 104 12.25 -2.34 -0.90
C ASN A 104 10.97 -2.72 -0.14
N VAL A 105 10.50 -1.88 0.76
CA VAL A 105 9.32 -2.14 1.58
C VAL A 105 8.12 -1.39 1.02
N TYR A 106 7.04 -2.11 0.75
CA TYR A 106 5.78 -1.58 0.21
C TYR A 106 4.62 -1.86 1.15
N VAL A 107 3.97 -0.81 1.62
CA VAL A 107 2.74 -0.92 2.42
C VAL A 107 1.57 -1.07 1.46
N ILE A 108 0.83 -2.17 1.59
CA ILE A 108 -0.19 -2.56 0.61
C ILE A 108 -1.63 -2.59 1.15
N GLY A 109 -1.84 -2.20 2.40
CA GLY A 109 -3.17 -2.02 2.95
C GLY A 109 -3.47 -2.82 4.22
N GLY A 110 -4.61 -2.75 4.74
CA GLY A 110 -5.69 -1.84 4.32
C GLY A 110 -5.62 -0.45 4.92
N ALA A 111 -6.78 0.19 5.00
CA ALA A 111 -6.90 1.60 5.38
C ALA A 111 -6.20 1.94 6.71
N SER A 112 -6.40 1.15 7.75
CA SER A 112 -5.78 1.40 9.06
C SER A 112 -4.26 1.26 9.02
N VAL A 113 -3.75 0.32 8.23
CA VAL A 113 -2.31 0.10 8.08
C VAL A 113 -1.68 1.24 7.29
N TYR A 114 -2.33 1.69 6.22
CA TYR A 114 -1.88 2.87 5.47
C TYR A 114 -1.77 4.10 6.38
N GLU A 115 -2.83 4.37 7.13
CA GLU A 115 -2.88 5.53 8.01
C GLU A 115 -1.80 5.46 9.10
N GLN A 116 -1.64 4.29 9.71
CA GLN A 116 -0.66 4.07 10.77
C GLN A 116 0.78 4.22 10.27
N LEU A 117 1.08 3.75 9.06
CA LEU A 117 2.44 3.72 8.52
C LEU A 117 2.78 4.89 7.60
N LEU A 118 1.81 5.73 7.24
CA LEU A 118 2.04 6.89 6.38
C LEU A 118 3.20 7.78 6.86
N PRO A 119 3.36 8.05 8.17
CA PRO A 119 4.50 8.87 8.64
C PRO A 119 5.88 8.27 8.35
N TYR A 120 5.96 6.97 8.10
CA TYR A 120 7.23 6.28 7.82
C TYR A 120 7.49 6.12 6.32
N CYS A 121 6.60 6.62 5.49
CA CYS A 121 6.69 6.50 4.04
C CYS A 121 7.03 7.85 3.41
N ASP A 122 7.83 7.84 2.35
CA ASP A 122 8.17 9.07 1.59
C ASP A 122 7.86 8.96 0.11
N VAL A 123 7.43 7.81 -0.35
CA VAL A 123 6.98 7.60 -1.73
C VAL A 123 5.64 6.88 -1.71
N ALA A 124 4.68 7.39 -2.47
CA ALA A 124 3.40 6.73 -2.66
C ALA A 124 3.12 6.54 -4.15
N HIS A 125 3.00 5.29 -4.56
CA HIS A 125 2.58 4.92 -5.91
C HIS A 125 1.07 4.77 -5.91
N VAL A 126 0.37 5.75 -6.50
CA VAL A 126 -1.08 5.84 -6.45
C VAL A 126 -1.65 5.67 -7.85
N THR A 127 -2.48 4.66 -8.04
CA THR A 127 -3.28 4.54 -9.25
C THR A 127 -4.57 5.31 -9.01
N LYS A 128 -4.74 6.42 -9.74
CA LYS A 128 -5.91 7.29 -9.61
C LYS A 128 -6.95 6.91 -10.66
N ILE A 129 -8.08 6.42 -10.21
CA ILE A 129 -9.17 5.94 -11.06
C ILE A 129 -10.22 7.03 -11.18
N ASP A 130 -10.53 7.43 -12.42
CA ASP A 130 -11.48 8.53 -12.69
C ASP A 130 -12.92 8.03 -12.64
N TYR A 131 -13.36 7.67 -11.45
CA TYR A 131 -14.71 7.23 -11.15
C TYR A 131 -14.95 7.32 -9.65
N ALA A 132 -16.19 7.56 -9.24
CA ALA A 132 -16.57 7.59 -7.83
C ALA A 132 -17.37 6.34 -7.49
N TYR A 133 -16.75 5.41 -6.77
CA TYR A 133 -17.40 4.19 -6.31
C TYR A 133 -18.06 4.40 -4.95
N GLU A 134 -18.91 3.48 -4.55
CA GLU A 134 -19.41 3.42 -3.19
C GLU A 134 -18.37 2.69 -2.33
N ALA A 135 -17.54 3.45 -1.61
CA ALA A 135 -16.46 2.90 -0.81
C ALA A 135 -16.79 3.01 0.68
N ASP A 136 -16.36 2.02 1.47
CA ASP A 136 -16.45 2.05 2.94
C ASP A 136 -15.09 2.29 3.59
N THR A 137 -14.00 2.20 2.82
CA THR A 137 -12.65 2.46 3.31
C THR A 137 -11.95 3.44 2.37
N HIS A 138 -11.13 4.34 2.94
CA HIS A 138 -10.48 5.42 2.21
C HIS A 138 -9.01 5.54 2.58
N PHE A 139 -8.21 6.04 1.64
CA PHE A 139 -6.84 6.46 1.85
C PHE A 139 -6.82 7.97 2.10
N PRO A 140 -5.93 8.49 2.95
CA PRO A 140 -5.81 9.93 3.16
C PRO A 140 -5.59 10.68 1.84
N ASN A 141 -6.28 11.79 1.65
CA ASN A 141 -6.14 12.59 0.43
C ASN A 141 -4.80 13.33 0.43
N LEU A 142 -3.83 12.79 -0.30
CA LEU A 142 -2.48 13.36 -0.35
C LEU A 142 -2.46 14.74 -1.04
N ASP A 143 -3.43 15.03 -1.89
CA ASP A 143 -3.53 16.35 -2.55
C ASP A 143 -3.84 17.48 -1.56
N GLU A 144 -4.42 17.14 -0.41
CA GLU A 144 -4.72 18.10 0.67
C GLU A 144 -3.64 18.15 1.75
N MET A 145 -2.60 17.32 1.62
CA MET A 145 -1.52 17.23 2.62
C MET A 145 -0.28 17.97 2.13
N PRO A 146 0.10 19.09 2.80
CA PRO A 146 1.23 19.91 2.33
C PRO A 146 2.59 19.20 2.36
N GLN A 147 2.73 18.13 3.14
CA GLN A 147 3.95 17.34 3.21
C GLN A 147 4.13 16.37 2.05
N TRP A 148 3.14 16.28 1.16
CA TRP A 148 3.19 15.42 -0.03
C TRP A 148 3.05 16.25 -1.31
N ARG A 149 3.72 15.82 -2.38
CA ARG A 149 3.61 16.45 -3.71
C ARG A 149 3.61 15.39 -4.79
N VAL A 150 2.98 15.71 -5.92
CA VAL A 150 3.08 14.88 -7.13
C VAL A 150 4.47 15.06 -7.72
N ALA A 151 5.22 13.97 -7.83
CA ALA A 151 6.57 13.97 -8.42
C ALA A 151 6.54 13.54 -9.88
N ALA A 152 5.61 12.65 -10.26
CA ALA A 152 5.46 12.16 -11.62
C ALA A 152 4.04 11.63 -11.84
N SER A 153 3.56 11.71 -13.07
CA SER A 153 2.30 11.09 -13.45
C SER A 153 2.41 10.53 -14.85
N SER A 154 1.77 9.38 -15.07
CA SER A 154 1.69 8.79 -16.40
C SER A 154 0.64 9.50 -17.24
N GLU A 155 0.64 9.20 -18.54
CA GLU A 155 -0.48 9.54 -19.40
C GLU A 155 -1.72 8.79 -18.93
N GLU A 156 -2.90 9.32 -19.30
CA GLU A 156 -4.16 8.68 -19.02
C GLU A 156 -4.23 7.32 -19.71
N GLN A 157 -4.65 6.31 -18.97
CA GLN A 157 -4.83 4.95 -19.44
C GLN A 157 -6.31 4.63 -19.49
N THR A 158 -6.69 3.65 -20.25
CA THR A 158 -8.10 3.24 -20.39
C THR A 158 -8.25 1.73 -20.25
N TYR A 159 -9.25 1.32 -19.48
CA TYR A 159 -9.71 -0.06 -19.39
C TYR A 159 -11.23 -0.06 -19.60
N PHE A 160 -11.68 -0.50 -20.79
CA PHE A 160 -13.05 -0.28 -21.25
C PHE A 160 -13.39 1.21 -21.19
N ASP A 161 -14.44 1.61 -20.47
CA ASP A 161 -14.84 3.01 -20.34
C ASP A 161 -14.19 3.70 -19.14
N LEU A 162 -13.34 2.99 -18.42
CA LEU A 162 -12.72 3.50 -17.18
C LEU A 162 -11.35 4.10 -17.50
N GLU A 163 -11.16 5.34 -17.07
CA GLU A 163 -9.88 6.04 -17.22
C GLU A 163 -9.13 6.05 -15.89
N TYR A 164 -7.81 5.93 -15.97
CA TYR A 164 -6.96 5.92 -14.79
C TYR A 164 -5.56 6.41 -15.13
N GLN A 165 -4.79 6.82 -14.10
CA GLN A 165 -3.41 7.25 -14.23
C GLN A 165 -2.57 6.65 -13.11
N PHE A 166 -1.30 6.40 -13.39
CA PHE A 166 -0.31 6.08 -12.37
C PHE A 166 0.36 7.38 -11.92
N VAL A 167 0.29 7.68 -10.63
CA VAL A 167 0.83 8.91 -10.06
C VAL A 167 1.79 8.55 -8.94
N ARG A 168 2.98 9.14 -8.96
CA ARG A 168 3.93 9.00 -7.86
C ARG A 168 3.93 10.28 -7.03
N TYR A 169 3.62 10.13 -5.76
CA TYR A 169 3.74 11.20 -4.76
C TYR A 169 5.04 11.00 -3.99
N GLU A 170 5.68 12.09 -3.64
CA GLU A 170 6.86 12.08 -2.79
C GLU A 170 6.67 13.02 -1.62
N ARG A 171 7.27 12.66 -0.49
CA ARG A 171 7.28 13.53 0.68
C ARG A 171 8.23 14.71 0.45
N VAL A 172 7.72 15.88 0.76
CA VAL A 172 8.49 17.14 0.62
C VAL A 172 9.48 17.28 1.77
#